data_d82b8103dd45369bbd754d9af0965f29
#
_entry.id   d82b8103dd45369bbd754d9af0965f29
#
_cell.length_a   1.000
_cell.length_b   1.000
_cell.length_c   1.000
_cell.angle_alpha   90.00
_cell.angle_beta   90.00
_cell.angle_gamma   90.00
#
_symmetry.space_group_name_H-M   'P 1'
#
loop_
_entity.id
_entity.type
_entity.pdbx_description
1 polymer ?
#
loop_
_entity_poly.entity_id
_entity_poly.type
_entity_poly.pdbx_seq_one_letter_code
_entity_poly.pdbx_strand_id
1 'polypeptide(L)'
;MKNNTFVILGNQLFDPQLLKNKGCEQVFMAEDFGLCTYEKHHKLKIYLFLCAMREYKDELSQEGIQVHYQQLDIENKSYVASLLDFLNVKKITHINFFEIEDKVFERQMYEELRVNKISFEVHQSPMFFLSRKEFELEVGDKKNLRMAGFYQRVRKQFGVLLDKDNQPLGGKWSLDEENRKKISKDAVIPEMPELQNSVYHGEICSLVKEHFEDHPGNLDNVWFPVNRRDAENCFDDFLRVRMSNFGAYEDAMVEGENFLFHSGLSAAMNIGILSPITVVEKVLASAEKFNFPLNSVEGFLRQIIGWREFIRGVYQTKGDYQASRNYWNHEKKLTDSWYEGSTGIVPLDDCIKSTLQDGYAHHIPRLIVI
;
A
#
# COMPACT_ATOMS: atom_id res chain seq x y z
N MET A 1 -25.69 -26.38 -3.39
CA MET A 1 -24.23 -26.10 -3.47
C MET A 1 -23.94 -25.00 -2.47
N LYS A 2 -22.91 -25.07 -1.65
CA LYS A 2 -22.52 -23.95 -0.77
C LYS A 2 -21.92 -22.90 -1.71
N ASN A 3 -22.60 -21.79 -1.91
CA ASN A 3 -22.04 -20.67 -2.67
C ASN A 3 -20.77 -20.23 -1.98
N ASN A 4 -19.61 -20.35 -2.63
CA ASN A 4 -18.33 -19.96 -2.11
C ASN A 4 -18.21 -18.43 -2.20
N THR A 5 -18.53 -17.76 -1.08
CA THR A 5 -18.62 -16.31 -0.99
C THR A 5 -17.33 -15.74 -0.39
N PHE A 6 -16.71 -14.79 -1.09
CA PHE A 6 -15.60 -14.01 -0.56
C PHE A 6 -16.06 -12.61 -0.17
N VAL A 7 -15.47 -12.10 0.89
CA VAL A 7 -15.58 -10.70 1.32
C VAL A 7 -14.27 -10.01 0.97
N ILE A 8 -14.34 -8.95 0.18
CA ILE A 8 -13.17 -8.20 -0.30
C ILE A 8 -13.21 -6.78 0.23
N LEU A 9 -12.15 -6.37 0.89
CA LEU A 9 -11.96 -5.02 1.39
C LEU A 9 -11.33 -4.11 0.33
N GLY A 10 -11.47 -2.79 0.49
CA GLY A 10 -10.93 -1.81 -0.45
C GLY A 10 -9.39 -1.83 -0.63
N ASN A 11 -8.67 -2.47 0.28
CA ASN A 11 -7.23 -2.69 0.16
C ASN A 11 -6.87 -4.15 -0.22
N GLN A 12 -7.81 -4.90 -0.78
CA GLN A 12 -7.62 -6.31 -1.15
C GLN A 12 -8.02 -6.58 -2.61
N LEU A 13 -7.74 -5.62 -3.50
CA LEU A 13 -8.10 -5.68 -4.91
C LEU A 13 -7.11 -6.56 -5.69
N PHE A 14 -6.99 -7.82 -5.28
CA PHE A 14 -6.01 -8.77 -5.80
C PHE A 14 -6.40 -9.29 -7.18
N ASP A 15 -5.45 -9.94 -7.86
CA ASP A 15 -5.70 -10.60 -9.13
C ASP A 15 -6.93 -11.53 -9.01
N PRO A 16 -7.97 -11.36 -9.84
CA PRO A 16 -9.17 -12.23 -9.84
C PRO A 16 -8.85 -13.71 -9.96
N GLN A 17 -7.72 -14.07 -10.56
CA GLN A 17 -7.29 -15.46 -10.67
C GLN A 17 -7.07 -16.12 -9.30
N LEU A 18 -6.66 -15.35 -8.28
CA LEU A 18 -6.51 -15.87 -6.91
C LEU A 18 -7.87 -16.31 -6.33
N LEU A 19 -8.94 -15.57 -6.62
CA LEU A 19 -10.29 -15.92 -6.20
C LEU A 19 -10.81 -17.14 -6.96
N LYS A 20 -10.60 -17.19 -8.28
CA LYS A 20 -10.97 -18.35 -9.12
C LYS A 20 -10.29 -19.63 -8.66
N ASN A 21 -8.98 -19.58 -8.35
CA ASN A 21 -8.22 -20.73 -7.86
C ASN A 21 -8.75 -21.26 -6.52
N LYS A 22 -9.48 -20.42 -5.76
CA LYS A 22 -10.16 -20.81 -4.53
C LYS A 22 -11.62 -21.19 -4.75
N GLY A 23 -12.08 -21.27 -5.99
CA GLY A 23 -13.45 -21.61 -6.35
C GLY A 23 -14.48 -20.56 -5.95
N CYS A 24 -14.09 -19.28 -5.92
CA CYS A 24 -14.98 -18.17 -5.60
C CYS A 24 -16.08 -18.05 -6.66
N GLU A 25 -17.34 -18.06 -6.23
CA GLU A 25 -18.52 -17.90 -7.09
C GLU A 25 -19.07 -16.47 -7.01
N GLN A 26 -18.99 -15.87 -5.84
CA GLN A 26 -19.50 -14.53 -5.61
C GLN A 26 -18.66 -13.76 -4.58
N VAL A 27 -18.68 -12.44 -4.73
CA VAL A 27 -17.94 -11.50 -3.87
C VAL A 27 -18.91 -10.48 -3.27
N PHE A 28 -18.71 -10.15 -1.99
CA PHE A 28 -19.27 -8.97 -1.36
C PHE A 28 -18.21 -7.88 -1.23
N MET A 29 -18.54 -6.67 -1.64
CA MET A 29 -17.75 -5.45 -1.47
C MET A 29 -18.67 -4.29 -1.07
N ALA A 30 -18.21 -3.39 -0.22
CA ALA A 30 -18.93 -2.18 0.13
C ALA A 30 -17.97 -0.99 0.30
N GLU A 31 -18.39 0.18 -0.16
CA GLU A 31 -17.81 1.45 0.25
C GLU A 31 -18.38 1.80 1.63
N ASP A 32 -17.57 2.44 2.48
CA ASP A 32 -17.97 2.76 3.86
C ASP A 32 -17.56 4.19 4.23
N PHE A 33 -18.54 5.02 4.56
CA PHE A 33 -18.31 6.41 4.93
C PHE A 33 -17.52 6.53 6.24
N GLY A 34 -17.77 5.65 7.22
CA GLY A 34 -17.03 5.62 8.48
C GLY A 34 -15.55 5.32 8.27
N LEU A 35 -15.21 4.38 7.36
CA LEU A 35 -13.82 4.10 6.99
C LEU A 35 -13.15 5.24 6.21
N CYS A 36 -13.92 6.11 5.57
CA CYS A 36 -13.42 7.32 4.92
C CYS A 36 -13.22 8.49 5.89
N THR A 37 -13.86 8.48 7.07
CA THR A 37 -13.99 9.65 7.96
C THR A 37 -13.50 9.45 9.40
N TYR A 38 -13.09 8.24 9.81
CA TYR A 38 -12.54 8.02 11.16
C TYR A 38 -11.26 8.84 11.41
N GLU A 39 -10.56 9.19 10.34
CA GLU A 39 -9.47 10.16 10.28
C GLU A 39 -9.71 11.11 9.11
N LYS A 40 -9.18 12.33 9.14
CA LYS A 40 -9.23 13.24 7.99
C LYS A 40 -8.23 12.80 6.91
N HIS A 41 -8.58 11.74 6.18
CA HIS A 41 -7.75 11.24 5.10
C HIS A 41 -7.59 12.28 3.99
N HIS A 42 -6.46 12.27 3.31
CA HIS A 42 -6.26 13.09 2.12
C HIS A 42 -7.30 12.74 1.03
N LYS A 43 -7.85 13.75 0.33
CA LYS A 43 -8.86 13.56 -0.72
C LYS A 43 -8.42 12.58 -1.81
N LEU A 44 -7.14 12.62 -2.21
CA LEU A 44 -6.57 11.66 -3.17
C LEU A 44 -6.60 10.21 -2.65
N LYS A 45 -6.46 9.98 -1.34
CA LYS A 45 -6.57 8.64 -0.76
C LYS A 45 -8.01 8.12 -0.85
N ILE A 46 -8.99 8.96 -0.53
CA ILE A 46 -10.41 8.60 -0.65
C ILE A 46 -10.76 8.30 -2.11
N TYR A 47 -10.32 9.18 -3.02
CA TYR A 47 -10.47 8.98 -4.46
C TYR A 47 -9.88 7.65 -4.93
N LEU A 48 -8.62 7.35 -4.52
CA LEU A 48 -7.95 6.09 -4.87
C LEU A 48 -8.79 4.87 -4.52
N PHE A 49 -9.26 4.81 -3.26
CA PHE A 49 -10.04 3.65 -2.80
C PHE A 49 -11.37 3.52 -3.56
N LEU A 50 -12.14 4.59 -3.67
CA LEU A 50 -13.46 4.54 -4.30
C LEU A 50 -13.36 4.22 -5.80
N CYS A 51 -12.45 4.89 -6.54
CA CYS A 51 -12.22 4.58 -7.95
C CYS A 51 -11.74 3.13 -8.15
N ALA A 52 -10.72 2.72 -7.41
CA ALA A 52 -10.13 1.39 -7.58
C ALA A 52 -11.11 0.27 -7.20
N MET A 53 -11.93 0.46 -6.17
CA MET A 53 -12.96 -0.52 -5.81
C MET A 53 -14.01 -0.68 -6.92
N ARG A 54 -14.42 0.41 -7.57
CA ARG A 54 -15.41 0.37 -8.67
C ARG A 54 -14.81 -0.25 -9.93
N GLU A 55 -13.57 0.10 -10.28
CA GLU A 55 -12.82 -0.54 -11.37
C GLU A 55 -12.67 -2.05 -11.13
N TYR A 56 -12.33 -2.43 -9.91
CA TYR A 56 -12.16 -3.84 -9.53
C TYR A 56 -13.48 -4.62 -9.56
N LYS A 57 -14.58 -4.01 -9.16
CA LYS A 57 -15.93 -4.57 -9.32
C LYS A 57 -16.19 -4.95 -10.79
N ASP A 58 -15.82 -4.06 -11.72
CA ASP A 58 -16.00 -4.30 -13.15
C ASP A 58 -15.03 -5.39 -13.66
N GLU A 59 -13.76 -5.38 -13.19
CA GLU A 59 -12.77 -6.44 -13.48
C GLU A 59 -13.30 -7.81 -13.05
N LEU A 60 -13.81 -7.95 -11.83
CA LEU A 60 -14.39 -9.20 -11.32
C LEU A 60 -15.59 -9.66 -12.15
N SER A 61 -16.46 -8.73 -12.55
CA SER A 61 -17.65 -9.03 -13.35
C SER A 61 -17.27 -9.51 -14.76
N GLN A 62 -16.25 -8.90 -15.38
CA GLN A 62 -15.71 -9.34 -16.67
C GLN A 62 -15.08 -10.74 -16.58
N GLU A 63 -14.50 -11.07 -15.43
CA GLU A 63 -13.94 -12.39 -15.14
C GLU A 63 -14.99 -13.44 -14.75
N GLY A 64 -16.28 -13.10 -14.81
CA GLY A 64 -17.40 -13.99 -14.56
C GLY A 64 -17.71 -14.26 -13.08
N ILE A 65 -17.15 -13.47 -12.16
CA ILE A 65 -17.44 -13.55 -10.72
C ILE A 65 -18.64 -12.64 -10.43
N GLN A 66 -19.64 -13.16 -9.73
CA GLN A 66 -20.78 -12.36 -9.32
C GLN A 66 -20.40 -11.39 -8.21
N VAL A 67 -20.59 -10.08 -8.42
CA VAL A 67 -20.23 -9.06 -7.43
C VAL A 67 -21.47 -8.43 -6.81
N HIS A 68 -21.57 -8.50 -5.49
CA HIS A 68 -22.51 -7.75 -4.68
C HIS A 68 -21.80 -6.52 -4.16
N TYR A 69 -22.02 -5.38 -4.82
CA TYR A 69 -21.33 -4.14 -4.55
C TYR A 69 -22.29 -3.12 -3.95
N GLN A 70 -21.93 -2.55 -2.81
CA GLN A 70 -22.65 -1.44 -2.22
C GLN A 70 -21.84 -0.17 -2.38
N GLN A 71 -22.41 0.83 -3.07
CA GLN A 71 -21.84 2.16 -3.18
C GLN A 71 -21.94 2.92 -1.86
N LEU A 72 -21.17 4.00 -1.75
CA LEU A 72 -21.13 4.86 -0.58
C LEU A 72 -22.52 5.37 -0.22
N ASP A 73 -22.92 5.09 1.01
CA ASP A 73 -24.15 5.61 1.61
C ASP A 73 -23.77 6.42 2.85
N ILE A 74 -24.11 7.71 2.82
CA ILE A 74 -23.82 8.65 3.92
C ILE A 74 -24.79 8.51 5.10
N GLU A 75 -25.96 7.91 4.88
CA GLU A 75 -26.98 7.67 5.95
C GLU A 75 -26.63 6.44 6.79
N ASN A 76 -25.61 5.71 6.43
CA ASN A 76 -24.75 4.83 7.20
C ASN A 76 -25.27 3.52 7.76
N LYS A 77 -25.02 2.50 6.99
CA LYS A 77 -24.60 1.23 7.58
C LYS A 77 -23.06 1.13 7.46
N SER A 78 -22.41 0.73 8.57
CA SER A 78 -21.00 0.37 8.53
C SER A 78 -20.78 -0.81 7.59
N TYR A 79 -19.54 -1.00 7.11
CA TYR A 79 -19.16 -2.14 6.27
C TYR A 79 -19.67 -3.47 6.83
N VAL A 80 -19.46 -3.69 8.13
CA VAL A 80 -19.84 -4.95 8.79
C VAL A 80 -21.36 -5.10 8.87
N ALA A 81 -22.11 -4.03 9.14
CA ALA A 81 -23.57 -4.07 9.14
C ALA A 81 -24.13 -4.39 7.73
N SER A 82 -23.58 -3.76 6.71
CA SER A 82 -23.93 -4.03 5.30
C SER A 82 -23.61 -5.48 4.89
N LEU A 83 -22.49 -6.00 5.34
CA LEU A 83 -22.14 -7.41 5.13
C LEU A 83 -23.15 -8.34 5.81
N LEU A 84 -23.49 -8.09 7.07
CA LEU A 84 -24.44 -8.94 7.82
C LEU A 84 -25.83 -8.93 7.18
N ASP A 85 -26.29 -7.78 6.71
CA ASP A 85 -27.56 -7.68 5.97
C ASP A 85 -27.53 -8.51 4.68
N PHE A 86 -26.46 -8.39 3.90
CA PHE A 86 -26.26 -9.20 2.70
C PHE A 86 -26.28 -10.70 3.02
N LEU A 87 -25.53 -11.13 4.04
CA LEU A 87 -25.47 -12.54 4.45
C LEU A 87 -26.83 -13.06 4.91
N ASN A 88 -27.59 -12.25 5.66
CA ASN A 88 -28.93 -12.61 6.12
C ASN A 88 -29.92 -12.74 4.96
N VAL A 89 -29.97 -11.78 4.06
CA VAL A 89 -30.84 -11.80 2.87
C VAL A 89 -30.55 -13.02 1.98
N LYS A 90 -29.28 -13.34 1.78
CA LYS A 90 -28.83 -14.48 0.96
C LYS A 90 -28.80 -15.80 1.72
N LYS A 91 -29.06 -15.79 3.04
CA LYS A 91 -28.98 -16.97 3.91
C LYS A 91 -27.60 -17.65 3.88
N ILE A 92 -26.54 -16.84 3.81
CA ILE A 92 -25.15 -17.28 3.81
C ILE A 92 -24.66 -17.39 5.25
N THR A 93 -24.13 -18.55 5.63
CA THR A 93 -23.64 -18.85 6.99
C THR A 93 -22.14 -19.12 7.03
N HIS A 94 -21.48 -19.08 5.88
CA HIS A 94 -20.03 -19.24 5.77
C HIS A 94 -19.47 -18.32 4.71
N ILE A 95 -18.35 -17.65 5.03
CA ILE A 95 -17.63 -16.72 4.13
C ILE A 95 -16.13 -16.97 4.15
N ASN A 96 -15.48 -16.47 3.12
CA ASN A 96 -14.03 -16.48 2.97
C ASN A 96 -13.53 -15.03 2.86
N PHE A 97 -12.36 -14.75 3.37
CA PHE A 97 -11.66 -13.48 3.14
C PHE A 97 -10.15 -13.63 3.37
N PHE A 98 -9.38 -12.66 2.89
CA PHE A 98 -7.94 -12.61 3.15
C PHE A 98 -7.66 -11.96 4.50
N GLU A 99 -6.48 -12.22 5.09
CA GLU A 99 -6.02 -11.55 6.32
C GLU A 99 -6.28 -10.05 6.24
N ILE A 100 -6.91 -9.50 7.29
CA ILE A 100 -7.21 -8.07 7.40
C ILE A 100 -6.05 -7.39 8.11
N GLU A 101 -5.35 -6.48 7.43
CA GLU A 101 -4.14 -5.87 8.00
C GLU A 101 -4.43 -4.83 9.09
N ASP A 102 -5.59 -4.16 9.05
CA ASP A 102 -6.04 -3.28 10.13
C ASP A 102 -6.53 -4.11 11.33
N LYS A 103 -5.77 -4.09 12.42
CA LYS A 103 -6.07 -4.88 13.63
C LYS A 103 -7.36 -4.46 14.33
N VAL A 104 -7.75 -3.20 14.24
CA VAL A 104 -8.98 -2.68 14.88
C VAL A 104 -10.18 -3.19 14.12
N PHE A 105 -10.17 -3.02 12.80
CA PHE A 105 -11.22 -3.51 11.92
C PHE A 105 -11.31 -5.04 11.93
N GLU A 106 -10.17 -5.75 11.94
CA GLU A 106 -10.13 -7.22 12.03
C GLU A 106 -10.85 -7.73 13.29
N ARG A 107 -10.55 -7.14 14.45
CA ARG A 107 -11.19 -7.52 15.72
C ARG A 107 -12.70 -7.28 15.67
N GLN A 108 -13.12 -6.13 15.19
CA GLN A 108 -14.54 -5.80 15.02
C GLN A 108 -15.24 -6.81 14.09
N MET A 109 -14.64 -7.07 12.92
CA MET A 109 -15.18 -8.03 11.94
C MET A 109 -15.35 -9.42 12.55
N TYR A 110 -14.33 -9.93 13.23
CA TYR A 110 -14.37 -11.26 13.83
C TYR A 110 -15.41 -11.37 14.95
N GLU A 111 -15.52 -10.34 15.78
CA GLU A 111 -16.51 -10.30 16.88
C GLU A 111 -17.93 -10.32 16.32
N GLU A 112 -18.25 -9.46 15.37
CA GLU A 112 -19.58 -9.39 14.75
C GLU A 112 -19.96 -10.69 14.01
N LEU A 113 -19.03 -11.30 13.28
CA LEU A 113 -19.28 -12.58 12.62
C LEU A 113 -19.58 -13.69 13.64
N ARG A 114 -18.86 -13.74 14.77
CA ARG A 114 -19.09 -14.73 15.84
C ARG A 114 -20.43 -14.52 16.53
N VAL A 115 -20.77 -13.28 16.87
CA VAL A 115 -22.06 -12.93 17.49
C VAL A 115 -23.22 -13.36 16.59
N ASN A 116 -23.11 -13.16 15.29
CA ASN A 116 -24.11 -13.52 14.31
C ASN A 116 -24.01 -14.98 13.81
N LYS A 117 -23.14 -15.81 14.42
CA LYS A 117 -22.95 -17.23 14.11
C LYS A 117 -22.57 -17.50 12.64
N ILE A 118 -21.86 -16.58 12.04
CA ILE A 118 -21.29 -16.76 10.70
C ILE A 118 -19.92 -17.41 10.85
N SER A 119 -19.76 -18.58 10.23
CA SER A 119 -18.45 -19.23 10.15
C SER A 119 -17.60 -18.59 9.03
N PHE A 120 -16.28 -18.60 9.20
CA PHE A 120 -15.40 -18.00 8.19
C PHE A 120 -14.07 -18.71 8.09
N GLU A 121 -13.46 -18.60 6.92
CA GLU A 121 -12.08 -19.02 6.65
C GLU A 121 -11.25 -17.79 6.27
N VAL A 122 -10.07 -17.67 6.88
CA VAL A 122 -9.12 -16.57 6.62
C VAL A 122 -7.97 -17.12 5.79
N HIS A 123 -7.76 -16.54 4.62
CA HIS A 123 -6.67 -16.88 3.71
C HIS A 123 -5.50 -15.93 3.92
N GLN A 124 -4.27 -16.43 3.75
CA GLN A 124 -3.07 -15.60 3.78
C GLN A 124 -3.17 -14.49 2.73
N SER A 125 -2.82 -13.28 3.14
CA SER A 125 -2.79 -12.12 2.26
C SER A 125 -1.64 -12.21 1.25
N PRO A 126 -1.89 -12.03 -0.06
CA PRO A 126 -0.83 -11.97 -1.07
C PRO A 126 -0.07 -10.63 -1.09
N MET A 127 -0.42 -9.71 -0.20
CA MET A 127 0.23 -8.41 -0.09
C MET A 127 1.64 -8.48 0.51
N PHE A 128 2.01 -9.61 1.10
CA PHE A 128 3.27 -9.77 1.82
C PHE A 128 3.90 -11.11 1.51
N PHE A 129 5.24 -11.15 1.56
CA PHE A 129 6.03 -12.36 1.36
C PHE A 129 5.92 -13.31 2.54
N LEU A 130 5.91 -12.75 3.76
CA LEU A 130 5.81 -13.53 5.00
C LEU A 130 4.38 -13.50 5.53
N SER A 131 3.90 -14.66 5.98
CA SER A 131 2.73 -14.72 6.84
C SER A 131 3.01 -14.05 8.19
N ARG A 132 1.97 -13.70 8.93
CA ARG A 132 2.10 -13.16 10.30
C ARG A 132 2.87 -14.11 11.21
N LYS A 133 2.60 -15.41 11.08
CA LYS A 133 3.25 -16.46 11.87
C LYS A 133 4.74 -16.59 11.53
N GLU A 134 5.12 -16.53 10.27
CA GLU A 134 6.53 -16.57 9.86
C GLU A 134 7.30 -15.38 10.40
N PHE A 135 6.71 -14.16 10.33
CA PHE A 135 7.35 -12.99 10.93
C PHE A 135 7.50 -13.13 12.45
N GLU A 136 6.47 -13.61 13.14
CA GLU A 136 6.51 -13.84 14.58
C GLU A 136 7.61 -14.83 14.97
N LEU A 137 7.77 -15.93 14.22
CA LEU A 137 8.86 -16.89 14.40
C LEU A 137 10.23 -16.28 14.13
N GLU A 138 10.33 -15.42 13.12
CA GLU A 138 11.57 -14.72 12.76
C GLU A 138 12.06 -13.74 13.83
N VAL A 139 11.15 -13.00 14.42
CA VAL A 139 11.51 -12.02 15.45
C VAL A 139 11.59 -12.64 16.85
N GLY A 140 10.80 -13.68 17.13
CA GLY A 140 10.72 -14.35 18.43
C GLY A 140 10.52 -13.36 19.57
N ASP A 141 11.13 -13.62 20.70
CA ASP A 141 11.07 -12.77 21.89
C ASP A 141 12.11 -11.61 21.88
N LYS A 142 12.69 -11.31 20.73
CA LYS A 142 13.71 -10.27 20.63
C LYS A 142 13.13 -8.91 21.07
N LYS A 143 13.79 -8.30 22.05
CA LYS A 143 13.43 -6.95 22.53
C LYS A 143 13.77 -5.87 21.51
N ASN A 144 14.90 -6.02 20.82
CA ASN A 144 15.38 -5.08 19.82
C ASN A 144 15.27 -5.70 18.43
N LEU A 145 14.27 -5.25 17.68
CA LEU A 145 14.10 -5.63 16.29
C LEU A 145 14.97 -4.73 15.40
N ARG A 146 15.72 -5.34 14.49
CA ARG A 146 16.56 -4.60 13.54
C ARG A 146 16.24 -5.06 12.12
N MET A 147 15.84 -4.12 11.28
CA MET A 147 15.49 -4.38 9.88
C MET A 147 16.64 -5.05 9.12
N ALA A 148 17.90 -4.62 9.30
CA ALA A 148 19.04 -5.18 8.57
C ALA A 148 19.20 -6.70 8.76
N GLY A 149 19.09 -7.20 9.99
CA GLY A 149 19.18 -8.64 10.26
C GLY A 149 17.96 -9.41 9.74
N PHE A 150 16.77 -8.81 9.79
CA PHE A 150 15.56 -9.35 9.20
C PHE A 150 15.70 -9.46 7.68
N TYR A 151 16.11 -8.40 7.00
CA TYR A 151 16.29 -8.34 5.56
C TYR A 151 17.28 -9.42 5.04
N GLN A 152 18.41 -9.63 5.73
CA GLN A 152 19.34 -10.69 5.38
C GLN A 152 18.68 -12.08 5.38
N ARG A 153 17.85 -12.37 6.39
CA ARG A 153 17.16 -13.66 6.49
C ARG A 153 16.10 -13.81 5.39
N VAL A 154 15.32 -12.78 5.13
CA VAL A 154 14.32 -12.78 4.05
C VAL A 154 14.99 -12.97 2.69
N ARG A 155 16.11 -12.31 2.40
CA ARG A 155 16.88 -12.53 1.17
C ARG A 155 17.34 -13.98 1.03
N LYS A 156 17.80 -14.61 2.13
CA LYS A 156 18.20 -16.02 2.13
C LYS A 156 17.01 -16.96 1.93
N GLN A 157 15.90 -16.70 2.60
CA GLN A 157 14.69 -17.52 2.51
C GLN A 157 14.12 -17.55 1.09
N PHE A 158 14.13 -16.42 0.39
CA PHE A 158 13.57 -16.29 -0.95
C PHE A 158 14.60 -16.32 -2.08
N GLY A 159 15.88 -16.51 -1.79
CA GLY A 159 16.95 -16.61 -2.78
C GLY A 159 17.20 -15.29 -3.53
N VAL A 160 16.94 -14.12 -2.91
CA VAL A 160 17.00 -12.82 -3.57
C VAL A 160 18.41 -12.24 -3.54
N LEU A 161 18.97 -11.93 -4.73
CA LEU A 161 20.31 -11.34 -4.90
C LEU A 161 21.41 -12.11 -4.17
N LEU A 162 21.40 -13.43 -4.29
CA LEU A 162 22.41 -14.34 -3.74
C LEU A 162 23.22 -14.98 -4.87
N ASP A 163 24.48 -15.27 -4.58
CA ASP A 163 25.32 -16.11 -5.42
C ASP A 163 25.08 -17.61 -5.14
N LYS A 164 25.82 -18.47 -5.85
CA LYS A 164 25.73 -19.92 -5.70
C LYS A 164 26.11 -20.44 -4.30
N ASP A 165 26.84 -19.65 -3.54
CA ASP A 165 27.30 -19.98 -2.17
C ASP A 165 26.40 -19.34 -1.09
N ASN A 166 25.21 -18.86 -1.49
CA ASN A 166 24.24 -18.13 -0.64
C ASN A 166 24.82 -16.87 0.02
N GLN A 167 25.82 -16.25 -0.62
CA GLN A 167 26.36 -14.96 -0.21
C GLN A 167 25.70 -13.83 -1.01
N PRO A 168 25.68 -12.60 -0.50
CA PRO A 168 25.05 -11.49 -1.19
C PRO A 168 25.82 -11.12 -2.46
N LEU A 169 25.12 -10.94 -3.57
CA LEU A 169 25.70 -10.37 -4.78
C LEU A 169 26.35 -9.02 -4.47
N GLY A 170 27.56 -8.79 -4.99
CA GLY A 170 28.35 -7.60 -4.69
C GLY A 170 29.04 -7.63 -3.31
N GLY A 171 29.00 -8.76 -2.58
CA GLY A 171 29.73 -8.97 -1.31
C GLY A 171 29.16 -8.24 -0.10
N LYS A 172 28.09 -7.45 -0.25
CA LYS A 172 27.44 -6.70 0.85
C LYS A 172 25.94 -7.03 0.91
N TRP A 173 25.40 -7.11 2.14
CA TRP A 173 23.96 -7.30 2.35
C TRP A 173 23.13 -6.05 2.08
N SER A 174 23.71 -4.87 2.15
CA SER A 174 23.10 -3.59 1.81
C SER A 174 24.11 -2.71 1.10
N LEU A 175 23.69 -2.03 0.05
CA LEU A 175 24.46 -1.07 -0.71
C LEU A 175 24.02 0.38 -0.41
N ASP A 176 23.33 0.61 0.69
CA ASP A 176 22.78 1.90 1.13
C ASP A 176 23.80 3.06 1.12
N GLU A 177 25.08 2.77 1.40
CA GLU A 177 26.15 3.78 1.35
C GLU A 177 26.34 4.36 -0.05
N GLU A 178 25.94 3.64 -1.12
CA GLU A 178 26.05 4.06 -2.49
C GLU A 178 24.84 4.89 -2.97
N ASN A 179 23.78 4.98 -2.13
CA ASN A 179 22.48 5.53 -2.49
C ASN A 179 22.28 7.00 -2.04
N ARG A 180 23.37 7.71 -1.72
CA ARG A 180 23.35 9.05 -1.12
C ARG A 180 24.02 10.12 -1.99
N LYS A 181 23.98 9.94 -3.32
CA LYS A 181 24.58 10.91 -4.24
C LYS A 181 23.71 12.15 -4.35
N LYS A 182 24.37 13.31 -4.46
CA LYS A 182 23.69 14.55 -4.82
C LYS A 182 23.28 14.52 -6.29
N ILE A 183 22.06 14.95 -6.56
CA ILE A 183 21.59 15.15 -7.95
C ILE A 183 22.39 16.31 -8.53
N SER A 184 22.97 16.10 -9.72
CA SER A 184 23.67 17.18 -10.44
C SER A 184 22.64 18.19 -10.96
N LYS A 185 23.07 19.44 -11.14
CA LYS A 185 22.19 20.48 -11.69
C LYS A 185 21.72 20.18 -13.13
N ASP A 186 22.46 19.35 -13.83
CA ASP A 186 22.18 18.96 -15.23
C ASP A 186 21.43 17.62 -15.31
N ALA A 187 21.07 17.01 -14.17
CA ALA A 187 20.31 15.77 -14.17
C ALA A 187 18.88 16.02 -14.65
N VAL A 188 18.49 15.27 -15.66
CA VAL A 188 17.07 15.26 -16.10
C VAL A 188 16.27 14.40 -15.14
N ILE A 189 15.35 15.02 -14.40
CA ILE A 189 14.41 14.34 -13.54
C ILE A 189 13.23 13.91 -14.42
N PRO A 190 12.91 12.60 -14.48
CA PRO A 190 11.81 12.13 -15.32
C PRO A 190 10.47 12.48 -14.67
N GLU A 191 9.52 12.91 -15.49
CA GLU A 191 8.13 13.07 -15.06
C GLU A 191 7.48 11.73 -14.75
N MET A 192 6.43 11.74 -13.92
CA MET A 192 5.58 10.58 -13.74
C MET A 192 4.79 10.30 -15.02
N PRO A 193 4.49 9.01 -15.34
CA PRO A 193 3.73 8.70 -16.54
C PRO A 193 2.33 9.31 -16.50
N GLU A 194 1.89 9.85 -17.62
CA GLU A 194 0.50 10.31 -17.77
C GLU A 194 -0.46 9.12 -17.68
N LEU A 195 -1.52 9.29 -16.90
CA LEU A 195 -2.58 8.32 -16.73
C LEU A 195 -3.88 8.82 -17.35
N GLN A 196 -4.63 7.90 -17.94
CA GLN A 196 -6.00 8.19 -18.33
C GLN A 196 -6.91 8.16 -17.10
N ASN A 197 -7.85 9.08 -17.04
CA ASN A 197 -8.84 9.06 -15.98
C ASN A 197 -9.71 7.81 -16.05
N SER A 198 -10.01 7.24 -14.89
CA SER A 198 -11.02 6.19 -14.75
C SER A 198 -12.36 6.64 -15.31
N VAL A 199 -13.16 5.71 -15.78
CA VAL A 199 -14.58 5.97 -16.15
C VAL A 199 -15.38 6.52 -14.98
N TYR A 200 -14.97 6.29 -13.76
CA TYR A 200 -15.57 6.78 -12.52
C TYR A 200 -15.02 8.13 -12.05
N HIS A 201 -14.02 8.70 -12.74
CA HIS A 201 -13.32 9.91 -12.29
C HIS A 201 -14.28 11.06 -11.97
N GLY A 202 -15.16 11.41 -12.89
CA GLY A 202 -16.08 12.56 -12.72
C GLY A 202 -17.06 12.36 -11.57
N GLU A 203 -17.60 11.15 -11.44
CA GLU A 203 -18.53 10.79 -10.36
C GLU A 203 -17.84 10.86 -8.99
N ILE A 204 -16.65 10.24 -8.87
CA ILE A 204 -15.92 10.22 -7.60
C ILE A 204 -15.39 11.61 -7.22
N CYS A 205 -14.92 12.40 -8.18
CA CYS A 205 -14.54 13.80 -7.90
C CYS A 205 -15.71 14.61 -7.34
N SER A 206 -16.90 14.45 -7.90
CA SER A 206 -18.11 15.12 -7.40
C SER A 206 -18.48 14.66 -5.99
N LEU A 207 -18.45 13.35 -5.75
CA LEU A 207 -18.73 12.74 -4.45
C LEU A 207 -17.72 13.20 -3.38
N VAL A 208 -16.42 13.23 -3.71
CA VAL A 208 -15.40 13.69 -2.77
C VAL A 208 -15.55 15.19 -2.47
N LYS A 209 -15.88 16.00 -3.47
CA LYS A 209 -16.12 17.43 -3.27
C LYS A 209 -17.36 17.70 -2.40
N GLU A 210 -18.41 16.91 -2.54
CA GLU A 210 -19.67 17.09 -1.81
C GLU A 210 -19.56 16.62 -0.35
N HIS A 211 -18.92 15.47 -0.09
CA HIS A 211 -18.99 14.83 1.22
C HIS A 211 -17.69 14.90 2.04
N PHE A 212 -16.57 15.33 1.44
CA PHE A 212 -15.26 15.36 2.08
C PHE A 212 -14.56 16.72 1.90
N GLU A 213 -15.34 17.82 1.83
CA GLU A 213 -14.80 19.16 1.61
C GLU A 213 -13.76 19.57 2.66
N ASP A 214 -13.97 19.19 3.92
CA ASP A 214 -13.11 19.50 5.08
C ASP A 214 -11.87 18.59 5.22
N HIS A 215 -11.69 17.63 4.30
CA HIS A 215 -10.53 16.77 4.24
C HIS A 215 -9.33 17.45 3.56
N PRO A 216 -8.07 17.12 3.95
CA PRO A 216 -6.89 17.77 3.39
C PRO A 216 -6.67 17.43 1.91
N GLY A 217 -5.96 18.32 1.23
CA GLY A 217 -5.57 18.18 -0.17
C GLY A 217 -6.67 18.51 -1.17
N ASN A 218 -6.38 18.24 -2.44
CA ASN A 218 -7.29 18.43 -3.56
C ASN A 218 -7.25 17.22 -4.51
N LEU A 219 -7.95 17.29 -5.63
CA LEU A 219 -8.02 16.26 -6.67
C LEU A 219 -7.48 16.77 -8.02
N ASP A 220 -6.68 17.83 -8.02
CA ASP A 220 -6.23 18.49 -9.25
C ASP A 220 -5.22 17.64 -10.02
N ASN A 221 -4.46 16.78 -9.31
CA ASN A 221 -3.46 15.91 -9.90
C ASN A 221 -3.62 14.47 -9.39
N VAL A 222 -4.29 13.62 -10.16
CA VAL A 222 -4.38 12.17 -9.89
C VAL A 222 -3.23 11.47 -10.62
N TRP A 223 -2.13 11.27 -9.92
CA TRP A 223 -0.87 10.74 -10.47
C TRP A 223 -0.70 9.22 -10.34
N PHE A 224 -1.59 8.52 -9.64
CA PHE A 224 -1.49 7.10 -9.34
C PHE A 224 -2.54 6.28 -10.13
N PRO A 225 -2.23 5.02 -10.47
CA PRO A 225 -3.17 4.14 -11.14
C PRO A 225 -4.26 3.63 -10.18
N VAL A 226 -5.46 3.44 -10.70
CA VAL A 226 -6.62 2.90 -9.98
C VAL A 226 -7.06 1.53 -10.50
N ASN A 227 -6.39 0.99 -11.50
CA ASN A 227 -6.63 -0.35 -12.03
C ASN A 227 -5.30 -1.09 -12.29
N ARG A 228 -5.39 -2.40 -12.46
CA ARG A 228 -4.23 -3.29 -12.61
C ARG A 228 -3.40 -2.97 -13.85
N ARG A 229 -4.05 -2.79 -15.00
CA ARG A 229 -3.37 -2.52 -16.27
C ARG A 229 -2.50 -1.26 -16.17
N ASP A 230 -3.06 -0.19 -15.63
CA ASP A 230 -2.33 1.07 -15.51
C ASP A 230 -1.25 1.00 -14.42
N ALA A 231 -1.46 0.20 -13.36
CA ALA A 231 -0.42 -0.08 -12.36
C ALA A 231 0.78 -0.83 -12.97
N GLU A 232 0.53 -1.80 -13.84
CA GLU A 232 1.59 -2.51 -14.58
C GLU A 232 2.31 -1.59 -15.57
N ASN A 233 1.59 -0.72 -16.26
CA ASN A 233 2.18 0.27 -17.16
C ASN A 233 3.07 1.27 -16.42
N CYS A 234 2.64 1.76 -15.25
CA CYS A 234 3.46 2.62 -14.37
C CYS A 234 4.72 1.90 -13.89
N PHE A 235 4.59 0.61 -13.59
CA PHE A 235 5.75 -0.19 -13.20
C PHE A 235 6.74 -0.40 -14.35
N ASP A 236 6.25 -0.66 -15.56
CA ASP A 236 7.10 -0.79 -16.75
C ASP A 236 7.79 0.52 -17.10
N ASP A 237 7.10 1.65 -16.93
CA ASP A 237 7.69 2.97 -17.08
C ASP A 237 8.81 3.20 -16.06
N PHE A 238 8.56 2.91 -14.77
CA PHE A 238 9.57 3.01 -13.72
C PHE A 238 10.83 2.20 -14.05
N LEU A 239 10.69 0.95 -14.47
CA LEU A 239 11.82 0.10 -14.85
C LEU A 239 12.61 0.70 -16.00
N ARG A 240 11.94 1.25 -17.01
CA ARG A 240 12.56 1.79 -18.20
C ARG A 240 13.27 3.14 -17.97
N VAL A 241 12.66 4.02 -17.16
CA VAL A 241 13.02 5.44 -17.13
C VAL A 241 13.77 5.83 -15.85
N ARG A 242 13.40 5.25 -14.69
CA ARG A 242 13.90 5.70 -13.37
C ARG A 242 14.77 4.69 -12.65
N MET A 243 14.56 3.40 -12.86
CA MET A 243 15.21 2.32 -12.09
C MET A 243 16.74 2.40 -12.12
N SER A 244 17.35 2.76 -13.23
CA SER A 244 18.82 2.88 -13.34
C SER A 244 19.42 3.93 -12.40
N ASN A 245 18.68 4.98 -12.10
CA ASN A 245 19.12 6.09 -11.25
C ASN A 245 18.54 6.00 -9.82
N PHE A 246 17.59 5.09 -9.58
CA PHE A 246 16.92 4.95 -8.31
C PHE A 246 17.92 4.81 -7.16
N GLY A 247 18.86 3.86 -7.23
CA GLY A 247 19.81 3.61 -6.17
C GLY A 247 20.70 4.82 -5.89
N ALA A 248 21.29 5.41 -6.93
CA ALA A 248 22.19 6.54 -6.75
C ALA A 248 21.55 7.74 -6.03
N TYR A 249 20.23 7.97 -6.26
CA TYR A 249 19.50 9.14 -5.79
C TYR A 249 18.34 8.80 -4.86
N GLU A 250 18.34 7.61 -4.26
CA GLU A 250 17.28 7.14 -3.34
C GLU A 250 17.04 8.14 -2.20
N ASP A 251 18.12 8.70 -1.63
CA ASP A 251 18.10 9.62 -0.49
C ASP A 251 18.17 11.10 -0.91
N ALA A 252 18.06 11.41 -2.21
CA ALA A 252 18.14 12.78 -2.68
C ALA A 252 16.83 13.54 -2.41
N MET A 253 16.95 14.85 -2.25
CA MET A 253 15.84 15.80 -2.18
C MET A 253 16.14 16.99 -3.11
N VAL A 254 15.11 17.46 -3.80
CA VAL A 254 15.14 18.66 -4.63
C VAL A 254 13.86 19.44 -4.37
N GLU A 255 13.97 20.74 -4.12
CA GLU A 255 12.83 21.62 -3.88
C GLU A 255 11.83 21.54 -5.07
N GLY A 256 10.57 21.34 -4.76
CA GLY A 256 9.49 21.23 -5.75
C GLY A 256 9.42 19.89 -6.48
N GLU A 257 10.34 18.93 -6.24
CA GLU A 257 10.40 17.63 -6.93
C GLU A 257 10.08 16.50 -5.96
N ASN A 258 8.82 16.09 -5.92
CA ASN A 258 8.33 15.11 -4.93
C ASN A 258 8.61 13.64 -5.31
N PHE A 259 8.76 13.33 -6.59
CA PHE A 259 8.91 11.94 -7.07
C PHE A 259 10.34 11.55 -7.41
N LEU A 260 11.12 12.45 -7.99
CA LEU A 260 12.49 12.20 -8.44
C LEU A 260 12.61 10.89 -9.23
N PHE A 261 13.45 9.97 -8.74
CA PHE A 261 13.62 8.63 -9.33
C PHE A 261 12.83 7.54 -8.60
N HIS A 262 11.92 7.89 -7.69
CA HIS A 262 11.08 6.94 -6.99
C HIS A 262 10.00 6.33 -7.90
N SER A 263 9.53 5.15 -7.52
CA SER A 263 8.59 4.38 -8.35
C SER A 263 7.15 4.89 -8.28
N GLY A 264 6.73 5.51 -7.18
CA GLY A 264 5.33 5.88 -6.95
C GLY A 264 4.37 4.68 -6.77
N LEU A 265 4.87 3.44 -6.73
CA LEU A 265 4.04 2.22 -6.75
C LEU A 265 3.38 1.85 -5.42
N SER A 266 3.71 2.56 -4.34
CA SER A 266 3.20 2.22 -3.00
C SER A 266 1.67 2.25 -2.92
N ALA A 267 1.01 3.21 -3.58
CA ALA A 267 -0.44 3.28 -3.64
C ALA A 267 -1.05 2.00 -4.25
N ALA A 268 -0.57 1.60 -5.43
CA ALA A 268 -1.04 0.40 -6.14
C ALA A 268 -0.78 -0.89 -5.36
N MET A 269 0.40 -1.02 -4.71
CA MET A 269 0.71 -2.18 -3.87
C MET A 269 -0.16 -2.22 -2.61
N ASN A 270 -0.48 -1.08 -2.00
CA ASN A 270 -1.23 -1.03 -0.74
C ASN A 270 -2.73 -1.27 -0.90
N ILE A 271 -3.28 -1.11 -2.09
CA ILE A 271 -4.66 -1.52 -2.41
C ILE A 271 -4.74 -2.89 -3.07
N GLY A 272 -3.60 -3.51 -3.41
CA GLY A 272 -3.53 -4.89 -3.93
C GLY A 272 -3.62 -5.04 -5.44
N ILE A 273 -3.78 -3.95 -6.23
CA ILE A 273 -3.82 -4.03 -7.70
C ILE A 273 -2.46 -4.35 -8.31
N LEU A 274 -1.36 -4.19 -7.55
CA LEU A 274 -0.02 -4.59 -7.93
C LEU A 274 0.58 -5.48 -6.84
N SER A 275 0.91 -6.73 -7.19
CA SER A 275 1.48 -7.68 -6.24
C SER A 275 2.94 -7.37 -5.94
N PRO A 276 3.36 -7.25 -4.67
CA PRO A 276 4.76 -7.12 -4.30
C PRO A 276 5.64 -8.28 -4.78
N ILE A 277 5.08 -9.48 -4.84
CA ILE A 277 5.79 -10.68 -5.34
C ILE A 277 6.10 -10.49 -6.83
N THR A 278 5.09 -10.15 -7.63
CA THR A 278 5.26 -9.86 -9.07
C THR A 278 6.24 -8.71 -9.31
N VAL A 279 6.23 -7.67 -8.44
CA VAL A 279 7.18 -6.55 -8.54
C VAL A 279 8.61 -7.04 -8.33
N VAL A 280 8.87 -7.84 -7.29
CA VAL A 280 10.21 -8.37 -7.02
C VAL A 280 10.70 -9.27 -8.15
N GLU A 281 9.86 -10.21 -8.61
CA GLU A 281 10.19 -11.13 -9.71
C GLU A 281 10.51 -10.36 -11.00
N LYS A 282 9.70 -9.37 -11.35
CA LYS A 282 9.89 -8.57 -12.57
C LYS A 282 11.15 -7.69 -12.50
N VAL A 283 11.48 -7.11 -11.34
CA VAL A 283 12.75 -6.39 -11.14
C VAL A 283 13.95 -7.31 -11.35
N LEU A 284 13.94 -8.49 -10.72
CA LEU A 284 15.03 -9.46 -10.86
C LEU A 284 15.21 -9.93 -12.31
N ALA A 285 14.11 -10.26 -12.99
CA ALA A 285 14.12 -10.65 -14.40
C ALA A 285 14.57 -9.51 -15.34
N SER A 286 14.30 -8.26 -14.96
CA SER A 286 14.67 -7.08 -15.75
C SER A 286 16.10 -6.61 -15.50
N ALA A 287 16.70 -6.98 -14.36
CA ALA A 287 18.01 -6.47 -13.93
C ALA A 287 19.11 -6.75 -14.95
N GLU A 288 19.18 -7.97 -15.47
CA GLU A 288 20.16 -8.34 -16.52
C GLU A 288 19.80 -7.71 -17.87
N LYS A 289 18.52 -7.77 -18.25
CA LYS A 289 18.02 -7.26 -19.54
C LYS A 289 18.35 -5.78 -19.74
N PHE A 290 18.19 -4.96 -18.71
CA PHE A 290 18.43 -3.52 -18.75
C PHE A 290 19.78 -3.11 -18.15
N ASN A 291 20.59 -4.07 -17.68
CA ASN A 291 21.88 -3.85 -17.02
C ASN A 291 21.76 -2.80 -15.89
N PHE A 292 20.78 -2.99 -15.00
CA PHE A 292 20.59 -2.08 -13.87
C PHE A 292 21.78 -2.13 -12.90
N PRO A 293 22.22 -0.98 -12.36
CA PRO A 293 23.22 -0.95 -11.30
C PRO A 293 22.74 -1.76 -10.09
N LEU A 294 23.62 -2.57 -9.50
CA LEU A 294 23.26 -3.46 -8.40
C LEU A 294 22.71 -2.71 -7.18
N ASN A 295 23.23 -1.51 -6.89
CA ASN A 295 22.73 -0.67 -5.82
C ASN A 295 21.30 -0.18 -6.07
N SER A 296 20.89 0.02 -7.32
CA SER A 296 19.49 0.33 -7.64
C SER A 296 18.58 -0.87 -7.41
N VAL A 297 18.99 -2.06 -7.86
CA VAL A 297 18.22 -3.30 -7.67
C VAL A 297 18.11 -3.65 -6.18
N GLU A 298 19.24 -3.67 -5.46
CA GLU A 298 19.27 -3.98 -4.03
C GLU A 298 18.48 -2.94 -3.23
N GLY A 299 18.71 -1.65 -3.48
CA GLY A 299 18.01 -0.57 -2.79
C GLY A 299 16.49 -0.66 -2.96
N PHE A 300 16.01 -0.86 -4.20
CA PHE A 300 14.58 -1.00 -4.47
C PHE A 300 13.96 -2.25 -3.80
N LEU A 301 14.60 -3.41 -3.95
CA LEU A 301 14.12 -4.64 -3.32
C LEU A 301 14.16 -4.56 -1.80
N ARG A 302 15.12 -3.86 -1.22
CA ARG A 302 15.20 -3.60 0.23
C ARG A 302 14.00 -2.81 0.75
N GLN A 303 13.42 -1.90 -0.05
CA GLN A 303 12.18 -1.22 0.36
C GLN A 303 10.99 -2.18 0.41
N ILE A 304 10.91 -3.18 -0.48
CA ILE A 304 9.76 -4.10 -0.58
C ILE A 304 9.91 -5.26 0.40
N ILE A 305 10.93 -6.10 0.25
CA ILE A 305 11.11 -7.31 1.09
C ILE A 305 11.84 -7.04 2.42
N GLY A 306 12.37 -5.83 2.60
CA GLY A 306 12.97 -5.37 3.84
C GLY A 306 12.00 -4.51 4.63
N TRP A 307 11.92 -3.21 4.30
CA TRP A 307 11.17 -2.25 5.10
C TRP A 307 9.67 -2.51 5.13
N ARG A 308 9.03 -2.76 3.99
CA ARG A 308 7.58 -2.98 3.94
C ARG A 308 7.17 -4.21 4.75
N GLU A 309 7.87 -5.34 4.61
CA GLU A 309 7.64 -6.55 5.40
C GLU A 309 7.92 -6.32 6.89
N PHE A 310 9.04 -5.66 7.20
CA PHE A 310 9.45 -5.41 8.57
C PHE A 310 8.46 -4.52 9.32
N ILE A 311 8.03 -3.41 8.71
CA ILE A 311 7.06 -2.48 9.33
C ILE A 311 5.71 -3.17 9.55
N ARG A 312 5.22 -3.94 8.54
CA ARG A 312 3.99 -4.73 8.71
C ARG A 312 4.09 -5.72 9.87
N GLY A 313 5.20 -6.45 9.92
CA GLY A 313 5.42 -7.41 10.99
C GLY A 313 5.53 -6.76 12.37
N VAL A 314 6.22 -5.62 12.49
CA VAL A 314 6.28 -4.83 13.74
C VAL A 314 4.88 -4.33 14.13
N TYR A 315 4.10 -3.80 13.19
CA TYR A 315 2.72 -3.38 13.46
C TYR A 315 1.86 -4.54 14.00
N GLN A 316 1.94 -5.71 13.35
CA GLN A 316 1.15 -6.87 13.79
C GLN A 316 1.56 -7.39 15.18
N THR A 317 2.84 -7.39 15.50
CA THR A 317 3.37 -7.98 16.75
C THR A 317 3.53 -6.97 17.89
N LYS A 318 3.82 -5.71 17.61
CA LYS A 318 4.14 -4.67 18.60
C LYS A 318 3.27 -3.40 18.47
N GLY A 319 2.34 -3.34 17.52
CA GLY A 319 1.53 -2.14 17.25
C GLY A 319 0.77 -1.64 18.47
N ASP A 320 0.12 -2.53 19.23
CA ASP A 320 -0.62 -2.16 20.44
C ASP A 320 0.31 -1.59 21.53
N TYR A 321 1.54 -2.14 21.65
CA TYR A 321 2.55 -1.60 22.54
C TYR A 321 3.00 -0.20 22.11
N GLN A 322 3.28 0.01 20.82
CA GLN A 322 3.68 1.32 20.28
C GLN A 322 2.58 2.36 20.46
N ALA A 323 1.34 2.02 20.12
CA ALA A 323 0.19 2.92 20.23
C ALA A 323 -0.10 3.38 21.66
N SER A 324 0.22 2.54 22.67
CA SER A 324 -0.03 2.84 24.10
C SER A 324 1.14 3.56 24.79
N ARG A 325 2.25 3.87 24.07
CA ARG A 325 3.46 4.43 24.69
C ARG A 325 3.81 5.80 24.13
N ASN A 326 4.10 6.72 25.05
CA ASN A 326 4.75 7.99 24.75
C ASN A 326 6.21 7.89 25.20
N TYR A 327 7.07 7.29 24.38
CA TYR A 327 8.47 6.98 24.71
C TYR A 327 9.29 8.23 25.06
N TRP A 328 9.01 9.35 24.38
CA TRP A 328 9.75 10.61 24.54
C TRP A 328 9.09 11.56 25.56
N ASN A 329 7.95 11.19 26.15
CA ASN A 329 7.16 12.05 27.03
C ASN A 329 6.80 13.41 26.38
N HIS A 330 6.44 13.37 25.09
CA HIS A 330 6.01 14.57 24.37
C HIS A 330 4.58 14.93 24.78
N GLU A 331 4.39 16.16 25.27
CA GLU A 331 3.09 16.67 25.71
C GLU A 331 2.61 17.85 24.84
N LYS A 332 3.51 18.44 24.04
CA LYS A 332 3.17 19.56 23.17
C LYS A 332 2.44 19.07 21.93
N LYS A 333 1.36 19.75 21.59
CA LYS A 333 0.65 19.53 20.34
C LYS A 333 1.34 20.27 19.20
N LEU A 334 1.20 19.75 17.98
CA LEU A 334 1.57 20.48 16.78
C LEU A 334 0.66 21.69 16.60
N THR A 335 1.22 22.78 16.10
CA THR A 335 0.47 23.99 15.75
C THR A 335 -0.14 23.84 14.35
N ASP A 336 -1.10 24.71 14.02
CA ASP A 336 -1.75 24.69 12.69
C ASP A 336 -0.75 24.87 11.55
N SER A 337 0.36 25.58 11.78
CA SER A 337 1.42 25.75 10.80
C SER A 337 2.05 24.44 10.29
N TRP A 338 1.99 23.36 11.09
CA TRP A 338 2.42 22.02 10.67
C TRP A 338 1.44 21.34 9.70
N TYR A 339 0.19 21.75 9.74
CA TYR A 339 -0.84 21.24 8.83
C TYR A 339 -0.96 22.09 7.56
N GLU A 340 -0.47 23.35 7.62
CA GLU A 340 -0.56 24.32 6.51
C GLU A 340 0.75 24.47 5.74
N GLY A 341 1.89 24.00 6.28
CA GLY A 341 3.21 24.25 5.72
C GLY A 341 3.62 25.71 5.83
N SER A 342 3.37 26.32 6.99
CA SER A 342 3.65 27.72 7.29
C SER A 342 4.49 27.90 8.56
N THR A 343 5.39 26.92 8.84
CA THR A 343 6.23 26.90 10.05
C THR A 343 7.36 27.94 10.00
N GLY A 344 7.73 28.43 8.81
CA GLY A 344 8.90 29.28 8.56
C GLY A 344 10.21 28.50 8.40
N ILE A 345 10.16 27.17 8.45
CA ILE A 345 11.29 26.26 8.18
C ILE A 345 11.17 25.78 6.74
N VAL A 346 11.90 26.41 5.81
CA VAL A 346 11.75 26.21 4.36
C VAL A 346 11.68 24.73 3.94
N PRO A 347 12.61 23.82 4.31
CA PRO A 347 12.51 22.44 3.88
C PRO A 347 11.31 21.68 4.47
N LEU A 348 10.87 22.05 5.67
CA LEU A 348 9.69 21.46 6.30
C LEU A 348 8.41 21.93 5.60
N ASP A 349 8.30 23.23 5.34
CA ASP A 349 7.14 23.80 4.66
C ASP A 349 6.99 23.28 3.23
N ASP A 350 8.09 23.09 2.52
CA ASP A 350 8.12 22.47 1.19
C ASP A 350 7.57 21.02 1.24
N CYS A 351 8.08 20.21 2.17
CA CYS A 351 7.62 18.82 2.33
C CYS A 351 6.13 18.72 2.71
N ILE A 352 5.66 19.61 3.60
CA ILE A 352 4.24 19.61 4.00
C ILE A 352 3.36 20.01 2.80
N LYS A 353 3.72 21.08 2.07
CA LYS A 353 2.97 21.55 0.90
C LYS A 353 2.92 20.49 -0.20
N SER A 354 4.05 19.86 -0.53
CA SER A 354 4.11 18.77 -1.49
C SER A 354 3.24 17.59 -1.06
N THR A 355 3.24 17.25 0.23
CA THR A 355 2.37 16.19 0.75
C THR A 355 0.88 16.56 0.67
N LEU A 356 0.52 17.81 0.94
CA LEU A 356 -0.86 18.30 0.79
C LEU A 356 -1.31 18.36 -0.66
N GLN A 357 -0.40 18.59 -1.59
CA GLN A 357 -0.69 18.61 -3.03
C GLN A 357 -0.89 17.21 -3.58
N ASP A 358 0.06 16.30 -3.33
CA ASP A 358 0.15 15.01 -4.02
C ASP A 358 -0.35 13.82 -3.18
N GLY A 359 -0.68 14.02 -1.89
CA GLY A 359 -0.99 12.93 -0.96
C GLY A 359 0.16 11.93 -0.80
N TYR A 360 1.38 12.36 -1.11
CA TYR A 360 2.58 11.53 -1.19
C TYR A 360 3.82 12.28 -0.70
N ALA A 361 4.70 11.57 -0.03
CA ALA A 361 6.08 11.97 0.22
C ALA A 361 6.94 10.70 0.20
N HIS A 362 8.09 10.73 -0.48
CA HIS A 362 9.03 9.62 -0.37
C HIS A 362 9.65 9.56 1.04
N HIS A 363 10.41 8.52 1.33
CA HIS A 363 10.83 8.23 2.70
C HIS A 363 11.72 9.32 3.34
N ILE A 364 12.54 10.03 2.56
CA ILE A 364 13.46 11.03 3.10
C ILE A 364 12.74 12.27 3.67
N PRO A 365 11.88 13.00 2.93
CA PRO A 365 11.06 14.06 3.51
C PRO A 365 10.31 13.60 4.76
N ARG A 366 9.70 12.43 4.70
CA ARG A 366 8.87 11.89 5.76
C ARG A 366 9.62 11.46 7.02
N LEU A 367 10.87 10.97 6.91
CA LEU A 367 11.63 10.45 8.05
C LEU A 367 12.66 11.42 8.60
N ILE A 368 13.13 12.39 7.80
CA ILE A 368 14.23 13.27 8.14
C ILE A 368 13.77 14.72 8.32
N VAL A 369 12.74 15.14 7.58
CA VAL A 369 12.28 16.54 7.57
C VAL A 369 11.00 16.70 8.39
N ILE A 370 9.97 15.89 8.15
CA ILE A 370 8.72 15.86 8.92
C ILE A 370 8.86 14.92 10.12
#